data_67bdcfc54a2c905b3103e40b8efbd8d6
#
_entry.id   67bdcfc54a2c905b3103e40b8efbd8d6
#
_cell.length_a   1.000
_cell.length_b   1.000
_cell.length_c   1.000
_cell.angle_alpha   90.00
_cell.angle_beta   90.00
_cell.angle_gamma   90.00
#
_symmetry.space_group_name_H-M   'P 1'
#
loop_
_entity.id
_entity.type
_entity.pdbx_description
1 polymer ?
#
loop_
_entity_poly.entity_id
_entity_poly.type
_entity_poly.pdbx_seq_one_letter_code
_entity_poly.pdbx_strand_id
1 'polypeptide(L)'
;MTSSPGSPHLDNHHRNTLRQIFQHPVSHNIEWHAVTSLLEAIGTVDVHHDGKVTVQVGSEREILEPPVSKDIDEQMVIDLRRMLTNAGYHPE
;
A
#
# COMPACT_ATOMS: atom_id res chain seq x y z
N MET A 1 -21.58 -14.39 8.36
CA MET A 1 -21.44 -14.12 7.69
C MET A 1 -21.05 -13.06 7.21
N THR A 2 -21.16 -12.13 7.38
CA THR A 2 -20.91 -11.13 6.68
C THR A 2 -19.78 -10.37 7.09
N SER A 3 -19.03 -9.90 6.21
CA SER A 3 -17.96 -9.00 6.50
C SER A 3 -18.51 -7.68 6.93
N SER A 4 -17.75 -6.92 7.66
CA SER A 4 -18.13 -5.61 8.09
C SER A 4 -18.33 -4.72 6.90
N PRO A 5 -19.41 -3.97 6.86
CA PRO A 5 -19.62 -3.05 5.76
C PRO A 5 -18.51 -2.02 5.70
N GLY A 6 -18.01 -1.78 4.52
CA GLY A 6 -17.02 -0.75 4.30
C GLY A 6 -15.60 -1.13 4.65
N SER A 7 -15.36 -2.32 5.19
CA SER A 7 -14.02 -2.76 5.51
C SER A 7 -13.57 -3.83 4.56
N PRO A 8 -12.52 -3.61 3.77
CA PRO A 8 -12.01 -4.67 2.91
C PRO A 8 -11.51 -5.83 3.74
N HIS A 9 -11.65 -7.00 3.20
CA HIS A 9 -11.12 -8.19 3.85
C HIS A 9 -9.66 -8.35 3.46
N LEU A 10 -8.76 -8.30 4.43
CA LEU A 10 -7.34 -8.45 4.20
C LEU A 10 -6.88 -9.82 4.66
N ASP A 11 -6.14 -10.50 3.80
CA ASP A 11 -5.55 -11.77 4.19
C ASP A 11 -4.25 -11.52 4.96
N ASN A 12 -3.58 -12.60 5.36
CA ASN A 12 -2.39 -12.48 6.18
C ASN A 12 -1.24 -11.77 5.47
N HIS A 13 -1.12 -11.96 4.15
CA HIS A 13 -0.08 -11.29 3.38
C HIS A 13 -0.30 -9.79 3.39
N HIS A 14 -1.53 -9.35 3.17
CA HIS A 14 -1.85 -7.93 3.16
C HIS A 14 -1.66 -7.31 4.53
N ARG A 15 -2.04 -8.02 5.58
CA ARG A 15 -1.83 -7.52 6.94
C ARG A 15 -0.35 -7.37 7.25
N ASN A 16 0.46 -8.33 6.81
CA ASN A 16 1.90 -8.25 7.03
C ASN A 16 2.50 -7.06 6.28
N THR A 17 2.07 -6.85 5.05
CA THR A 17 2.56 -5.72 4.27
C THR A 17 2.19 -4.40 4.94
N LEU A 18 0.94 -4.29 5.39
CA LEU A 18 0.49 -3.10 6.08
C LEU A 18 1.32 -2.86 7.35
N ARG A 19 1.57 -3.91 8.11
CA ARG A 19 2.38 -3.80 9.32
C ARG A 19 3.80 -3.35 9.01
N GLN A 20 4.39 -3.89 7.94
CA GLN A 20 5.73 -3.49 7.53
C GLN A 20 5.80 -2.03 7.12
N ILE A 21 4.77 -1.53 6.46
CA ILE A 21 4.73 -0.13 6.05
C ILE A 21 4.75 0.80 7.26
N PHE A 22 4.10 0.39 8.35
CA PHE A 22 4.03 1.21 9.56
C PHE A 22 5.11 0.87 10.59
N GLN A 23 6.00 -0.06 10.26
CA GLN A 23 7.02 -0.52 11.20
C GLN A 23 8.07 0.55 11.49
N HIS A 24 8.51 0.63 12.72
CA HIS A 24 9.62 1.49 13.13
C HIS A 24 10.70 0.63 13.75
N PRO A 25 11.95 0.82 13.35
CA PRO A 25 12.41 1.64 12.24
C PRO A 25 11.90 1.11 10.90
N VAL A 26 12.06 1.93 9.87
CA VAL A 26 11.54 1.60 8.54
C VAL A 26 12.14 0.28 8.05
N SER A 27 11.26 -0.59 7.53
CA SER A 27 11.70 -1.84 6.94
C SER A 27 12.29 -1.56 5.56
N HIS A 28 13.39 -2.25 5.22
CA HIS A 28 14.06 -2.05 3.94
C HIS A 28 13.83 -3.20 2.96
N ASN A 29 12.93 -4.13 3.29
CA ASN A 29 12.68 -5.26 2.40
C ASN A 29 11.19 -5.45 2.13
N ILE A 30 10.48 -4.34 1.93
CA ILE A 30 9.09 -4.39 1.51
C ILE A 30 9.07 -4.45 -0.01
N GLU A 31 8.52 -5.51 -0.56
CA GLU A 31 8.51 -5.72 -2.00
C GLU A 31 7.42 -4.91 -2.67
N TRP A 32 7.75 -4.35 -3.83
CA TRP A 32 6.78 -3.61 -4.62
C TRP A 32 5.55 -4.46 -4.95
N HIS A 33 5.78 -5.73 -5.27
CA HIS A 33 4.69 -6.65 -5.58
C HIS A 33 3.72 -6.78 -4.40
N ALA A 34 4.24 -6.85 -3.19
CA ALA A 34 3.40 -6.96 -2.01
C ALA A 34 2.59 -5.68 -1.79
N VAL A 35 3.23 -4.53 -2.05
CA VAL A 35 2.56 -3.23 -1.92
C VAL A 35 1.40 -3.12 -2.92
N THR A 36 1.63 -3.46 -4.19
CA THR A 36 0.56 -3.37 -5.18
C THR A 36 -0.57 -4.34 -4.87
N SER A 37 -0.24 -5.52 -4.37
CA SER A 37 -1.25 -6.49 -3.98
C SER A 37 -2.14 -5.94 -2.85
N LEU A 38 -1.51 -5.32 -1.85
CA LEU A 38 -2.25 -4.69 -0.77
C LEU A 38 -3.15 -3.57 -1.29
N LEU A 39 -2.59 -2.71 -2.12
CA LEU A 39 -3.34 -1.55 -2.63
C LEU A 39 -4.50 -1.98 -3.51
N GLU A 40 -4.36 -3.07 -4.26
CA GLU A 40 -5.47 -3.60 -5.04
C GLU A 40 -6.56 -4.17 -4.15
N ALA A 41 -6.21 -4.66 -2.98
CA ALA A 41 -7.19 -5.20 -2.05
C ALA A 41 -8.01 -4.12 -1.36
N ILE A 42 -7.43 -2.92 -1.17
CA ILE A 42 -8.10 -1.87 -0.41
C ILE A 42 -8.48 -0.66 -1.27
N GLY A 43 -8.09 -0.66 -2.54
CA GLY A 43 -8.37 0.46 -3.42
C GLY A 43 -8.16 0.07 -4.86
N THR A 44 -7.68 1.02 -5.67
CA THR A 44 -7.43 0.77 -7.08
C THR A 44 -5.99 1.08 -7.43
N VAL A 45 -5.46 0.35 -8.41
CA VAL A 45 -4.10 0.52 -8.91
C VAL A 45 -4.18 0.56 -10.42
N ASP A 46 -3.79 1.69 -11.01
CA ASP A 46 -3.80 1.87 -12.46
C ASP A 46 -2.38 2.06 -12.96
N VAL A 47 -1.94 1.16 -13.84
CA VAL A 47 -0.60 1.25 -14.42
C VAL A 47 -0.70 2.00 -15.74
N HIS A 48 0.07 3.07 -15.86
CA HIS A 48 0.11 3.88 -17.07
C HIS A 48 1.18 3.37 -18.02
N HIS A 49 1.03 3.69 -19.29
CA HIS A 49 1.97 3.17 -20.29
C HIS A 49 3.38 3.76 -20.14
N ASP A 50 3.53 4.86 -19.42
CA ASP A 50 4.87 5.41 -19.15
C ASP A 50 5.53 4.73 -17.94
N GLY A 51 4.85 3.75 -17.34
CA GLY A 51 5.40 3.00 -16.22
C GLY A 51 4.97 3.49 -14.85
N LYS A 52 4.42 4.69 -14.76
CA LYS A 52 3.96 5.20 -13.48
C LYS A 52 2.65 4.56 -13.10
N VAL A 53 2.36 4.57 -11.80
CA VAL A 53 1.19 3.89 -11.26
C VAL A 53 0.41 4.88 -10.43
N THR A 54 -0.89 5.01 -10.72
CA THR A 54 -1.80 5.80 -9.89
C THR A 54 -2.51 4.86 -8.94
N VAL A 55 -2.45 5.18 -7.66
CA VAL A 55 -3.15 4.39 -6.65
C VAL A 55 -4.17 5.28 -5.96
N GLN A 56 -5.29 4.70 -5.60
CA GLN A 56 -6.33 5.43 -4.89
C GLN A 56 -6.88 4.55 -3.79
N VAL A 57 -6.91 5.07 -2.58
CA VAL A 57 -7.44 4.39 -1.40
C VAL A 57 -8.36 5.38 -0.71
N GLY A 58 -9.66 5.08 -0.70
CA GLY A 58 -10.65 6.03 -0.20
C GLY A 58 -10.61 7.30 -1.03
N SER A 59 -10.43 8.44 -0.38
CA SER A 59 -10.31 9.72 -1.07
C SER A 59 -8.86 10.11 -1.34
N GLU A 60 -7.90 9.27 -0.93
CA GLU A 60 -6.47 9.54 -1.13
C GLU A 60 -6.01 9.02 -2.47
N ARG A 61 -5.16 9.80 -3.13
CA ARG A 61 -4.65 9.45 -4.46
C ARG A 61 -3.19 9.81 -4.54
N GLU A 62 -2.37 8.89 -5.05
CA GLU A 62 -0.93 9.10 -5.20
C GLU A 62 -0.47 8.54 -6.52
N ILE A 63 0.57 9.14 -7.08
CA ILE A 63 1.24 8.61 -8.26
C ILE A 63 2.57 8.07 -7.80
N LEU A 64 2.81 6.79 -8.03
CA LEU A 64 4.01 6.12 -7.58
C LEU A 64 4.84 5.68 -8.78
N GLU A 65 6.16 5.70 -8.60
CA GLU A 65 7.07 5.16 -9.60
C GLU A 65 7.57 3.82 -9.09
N PRO A 66 7.34 2.74 -9.86
CA PRO A 66 7.85 1.43 -9.42
C PRO A 66 9.37 1.47 -9.24
N PRO A 67 9.88 0.78 -8.24
CA PRO A 67 11.33 0.76 -8.00
C PRO A 67 12.06 -0.02 -9.11
N VAL A 68 13.34 0.27 -9.29
CA VAL A 68 14.14 -0.50 -10.23
C VAL A 68 14.51 -1.86 -9.66
N SER A 69 14.53 -1.99 -8.34
CA SER A 69 14.73 -3.28 -7.70
C SER A 69 13.37 -3.81 -7.26
N LYS A 70 13.35 -4.96 -6.63
CA LYS A 70 12.08 -5.52 -6.17
C LYS A 70 11.55 -4.83 -4.93
N ASP A 71 12.40 -4.13 -4.17
CA ASP A 71 12.01 -3.52 -2.90
C ASP A 71 11.79 -2.03 -3.06
N ILE A 72 10.79 -1.51 -2.35
CA ILE A 72 10.53 -0.06 -2.35
C ILE A 72 11.53 0.65 -1.45
N ASP A 73 11.74 1.92 -1.71
CA ASP A 73 12.68 2.71 -0.91
C ASP A 73 11.98 3.37 0.27
N GLU A 74 12.78 4.00 1.12
CA GLU A 74 12.27 4.60 2.34
C GLU A 74 11.28 5.72 2.05
N GLN A 75 11.53 6.50 1.01
CA GLN A 75 10.63 7.60 0.67
C GLN A 75 9.24 7.07 0.29
N MET A 76 9.20 5.98 -0.44
CA MET A 76 7.91 5.39 -0.79
C MET A 76 7.18 4.87 0.45
N VAL A 77 7.92 4.30 1.40
CA VAL A 77 7.31 3.86 2.65
C VAL A 77 6.64 5.03 3.37
N ILE A 78 7.33 6.16 3.42
CA ILE A 78 6.80 7.36 4.06
C ILE A 78 5.55 7.86 3.35
N ASP A 79 5.59 7.88 2.02
CA ASP A 79 4.44 8.33 1.22
C ASP A 79 3.25 7.40 1.43
N LEU A 80 3.50 6.09 1.48
CA LEU A 80 2.43 5.12 1.69
C LEU A 80 1.83 5.25 3.10
N ARG A 81 2.67 5.48 4.11
CA ARG A 81 2.17 5.69 5.46
C ARG A 81 1.21 6.87 5.50
N ARG A 82 1.61 7.97 4.88
CA ARG A 82 0.79 9.18 4.89
C ARG A 82 -0.55 8.92 4.20
N MET A 83 -0.50 8.29 3.02
CA MET A 83 -1.71 8.01 2.27
C MET A 83 -2.64 7.08 3.04
N LEU A 84 -2.09 6.00 3.60
CA LEU A 84 -2.89 5.01 4.30
C LEU A 84 -3.46 5.58 5.60
N THR A 85 -2.67 6.37 6.32
CA THR A 85 -3.16 7.02 7.53
C THR A 85 -4.32 7.95 7.20
N ASN A 86 -4.18 8.74 6.16
CA ASN A 86 -5.24 9.66 5.76
C ASN A 86 -6.49 8.92 5.29
N ALA A 87 -6.33 7.72 4.78
CA ALA A 87 -7.45 6.90 4.34
C ALA A 87 -8.08 6.08 5.48
N GLY A 88 -7.54 6.20 6.69
CA GLY A 88 -8.12 5.55 7.85
C GLY A 88 -7.47 4.22 8.23
N TYR A 89 -6.36 3.86 7.61
CA TYR A 89 -5.68 2.62 7.94
C TYR A 89 -4.58 2.86 8.96
N HIS A 90 -4.34 1.88 9.81
CA HIS A 90 -3.27 1.96 10.78
C HIS A 90 -2.83 0.53 11.12
N PRO A 91 -1.65 0.40 11.73
CA PRO A 91 -1.14 -0.94 12.05
C PRO A 91 -2.01 -1.64 13.07
N GLU A 92 -2.04 -2.94 12.93
CA GLU A 92 -2.81 -3.79 13.83
C GLU A 92 -2.13 -3.96 15.15
#